data_12ca9068b06534e17c74581529dcf23e
#
_entry.id   12ca9068b06534e17c74581529dcf23e
#
_cell.length_a   1.000
_cell.length_b   1.000
_cell.length_c   1.000
_cell.angle_alpha   90.00
_cell.angle_beta   90.00
_cell.angle_gamma   90.00
#
_symmetry.space_group_name_H-M   'P 1'
#
loop_
_entity.id
_entity.type
_entity.pdbx_description
1 polymer ?
#
loop_
_entity_poly.entity_id
_entity_poly.type
_entity_poly.pdbx_seq_one_letter_code
_entity_poly.pdbx_strand_id
1 'polypeptide(L)'
;VGYSGRCFLSRSMSERSGNRGACSQPCRLTYDLVDESGRTVVKGRHLLSVRDLNLSDRIGELIDAGITSFKIEGRLKDVGYIKNVVSHYRQRIDRALASRPGFCRSSVGESRPDFQPDPSKSFTRGESEYFFDGRRAGVASFDTPKSVGEFVGRVARVDGRNFTLAGPHDLAPGDGI
;
A
#
# COMPACT_ATOMS: atom_id res chain seq x y z
N VAL A 1 -5.93 0.85 7.82
CA VAL A 1 -6.96 1.86 7.80
C VAL A 1 -6.38 3.14 7.24
N GLY A 2 -7.05 3.75 6.27
CA GLY A 2 -6.60 4.97 5.60
C GLY A 2 -6.66 6.25 6.43
N TYR A 3 -7.20 6.20 7.65
CA TYR A 3 -7.31 7.34 8.54
C TYR A 3 -6.57 7.11 9.85
N SER A 4 -5.43 7.77 10.01
CA SER A 4 -4.56 7.63 11.19
C SER A 4 -5.27 8.10 12.47
N GLY A 5 -5.03 7.40 13.57
CA GLY A 5 -5.58 7.73 14.88
C GLY A 5 -7.04 7.31 15.11
N ARG A 6 -7.68 6.66 14.15
CA ARG A 6 -9.11 6.26 14.25
C ARG A 6 -9.33 4.75 14.32
N CYS A 7 -8.30 3.94 14.20
CA CYS A 7 -8.44 2.50 14.29
C CYS A 7 -8.22 2.03 15.73
N PHE A 8 -9.28 1.50 16.35
CA PHE A 8 -9.24 0.94 17.70
C PHE A 8 -9.27 -0.59 17.73
N LEU A 9 -9.32 -1.27 16.58
CA LEU A 9 -9.47 -2.71 16.50
C LEU A 9 -8.39 -3.47 17.28
N SER A 10 -7.12 -3.10 17.11
CA SER A 10 -6.01 -3.73 17.84
C SER A 10 -6.10 -3.47 19.35
N ARG A 11 -6.49 -2.27 19.76
CA ARG A 11 -6.68 -1.93 21.18
C ARG A 11 -7.82 -2.76 21.78
N SER A 12 -8.92 -2.91 21.07
CA SER A 12 -10.09 -3.69 21.52
C SER A 12 -9.77 -5.18 21.69
N MET A 13 -8.99 -5.75 20.75
CA MET A 13 -8.74 -7.21 20.73
C MET A 13 -7.55 -7.66 21.57
N SER A 14 -6.54 -6.80 21.77
CA SER A 14 -5.26 -7.20 22.36
C SER A 14 -4.65 -6.15 23.28
N GLU A 15 -5.38 -5.12 23.63
CA GLU A 15 -4.94 -3.95 24.39
C GLU A 15 -3.75 -3.16 23.78
N ARG A 16 -3.29 -3.54 22.58
CA ARG A 16 -2.17 -2.92 21.88
C ARG A 16 -2.67 -1.82 20.96
N SER A 17 -2.31 -0.57 21.24
CA SER A 17 -2.78 0.58 20.46
C SER A 17 -1.93 0.85 19.22
N GLY A 18 -2.56 0.91 18.06
CA GLY A 18 -1.92 1.36 16.82
C GLY A 18 -1.44 2.81 16.90
N ASN A 19 -2.13 3.67 17.63
CA ASN A 19 -1.75 5.07 17.83
C ASN A 19 -0.47 5.23 18.64
N ARG A 20 -0.09 4.20 19.40
CA ARG A 20 1.16 4.11 20.18
C ARG A 20 2.23 3.27 19.47
N GLY A 21 2.05 2.97 18.20
CA GLY A 21 2.98 2.13 17.44
C GLY A 21 2.96 0.64 17.81
N ALA A 22 2.03 0.17 18.66
CA ALA A 22 2.00 -1.19 19.20
C ALA A 22 0.94 -2.10 18.54
N CYS A 23 0.40 -1.73 17.37
CA CYS A 23 -0.64 -2.49 16.69
C CYS A 23 -0.26 -3.96 16.48
N SER A 24 -1.15 -4.89 16.91
CA SER A 24 -1.01 -6.33 16.68
C SER A 24 -1.52 -6.78 15.31
N GLN A 25 -2.03 -5.85 14.50
CA GLN A 25 -2.54 -6.08 13.15
C GLN A 25 -3.66 -7.13 13.04
N PRO A 26 -4.69 -7.14 13.90
CA PRO A 26 -5.75 -8.15 13.83
C PRO A 26 -6.52 -8.09 12.51
N CYS A 27 -6.58 -6.92 11.85
CA CYS A 27 -7.19 -6.81 10.52
C CYS A 27 -6.47 -7.62 9.42
N ARG A 28 -5.31 -8.21 9.72
CA ARG A 28 -4.56 -9.06 8.79
C ARG A 28 -4.79 -10.56 9.03
N LEU A 29 -5.56 -10.92 10.05
CA LEU A 29 -5.97 -12.29 10.29
C LEU A 29 -7.11 -12.69 9.34
N THR A 30 -7.37 -13.99 9.26
CA THR A 30 -8.55 -14.53 8.58
C THR A 30 -9.76 -14.47 9.48
N TYR A 31 -10.93 -14.23 8.88
CA TYR A 31 -12.21 -14.17 9.56
C TYR A 31 -13.27 -14.94 8.76
N ASP A 32 -14.26 -15.42 9.46
CA ASP A 32 -15.49 -15.90 8.87
C ASP A 32 -16.55 -14.80 8.91
N LEU A 33 -17.31 -14.65 7.84
CA LEU A 33 -18.51 -13.83 7.81
C LEU A 33 -19.71 -14.72 8.04
N VAL A 34 -20.50 -14.42 9.05
CA VAL A 34 -21.74 -15.14 9.37
C VAL A 34 -22.93 -14.19 9.23
N ASP A 35 -24.07 -14.72 8.81
CA ASP A 35 -25.34 -13.98 8.78
C ASP A 35 -26.04 -13.99 10.15
N GLU A 36 -27.18 -13.33 10.25
CA GLU A 36 -27.97 -13.22 11.49
C GLU A 36 -28.41 -14.57 12.07
N SER A 37 -28.52 -15.59 11.23
CA SER A 37 -28.87 -16.96 11.65
C SER A 37 -27.66 -17.77 12.11
N GLY A 38 -26.45 -17.21 12.06
CA GLY A 38 -25.20 -17.90 12.37
C GLY A 38 -24.63 -18.73 11.22
N ARG A 39 -25.27 -18.69 10.02
CA ARG A 39 -24.76 -19.41 8.85
C ARG A 39 -23.54 -18.72 8.27
N THR A 40 -22.47 -19.47 8.01
CA THR A 40 -21.26 -18.96 7.39
C THR A 40 -21.53 -18.58 5.92
N VAL A 41 -21.35 -17.29 5.60
CA VAL A 41 -21.45 -16.71 4.25
C VAL A 41 -20.11 -16.74 3.54
N VAL A 42 -19.03 -16.40 4.27
CA VAL A 42 -17.63 -16.45 3.77
C VAL A 42 -16.76 -17.06 4.85
N LYS A 43 -15.88 -17.98 4.50
CA LYS A 43 -15.02 -18.69 5.45
C LYS A 43 -13.53 -18.39 5.21
N GLY A 44 -12.81 -18.10 6.30
CA GLY A 44 -11.35 -18.08 6.34
C GLY A 44 -10.69 -17.08 5.40
N ARG A 45 -11.28 -15.89 5.23
CA ARG A 45 -10.72 -14.84 4.35
C ARG A 45 -10.21 -13.62 5.13
N HIS A 46 -9.32 -12.86 4.53
CA HIS A 46 -8.79 -11.62 5.13
C HIS A 46 -9.79 -10.47 4.99
N LEU A 47 -11.00 -10.63 5.55
CA LEU A 47 -12.14 -9.75 5.33
C LEU A 47 -11.92 -8.30 5.75
N LEU A 48 -11.01 -8.06 6.72
CA LEU A 48 -10.68 -6.75 7.24
C LEU A 48 -9.36 -6.19 6.67
N SER A 49 -8.69 -6.93 5.76
CA SER A 49 -7.45 -6.50 5.14
C SER A 49 -7.74 -5.52 4.02
N VAL A 50 -7.43 -4.24 4.23
CA VAL A 50 -7.54 -3.21 3.19
C VAL A 50 -6.27 -3.15 2.35
N ARG A 51 -6.43 -2.79 1.08
CA ARG A 51 -5.35 -2.41 0.18
C ARG A 51 -4.64 -1.16 0.69
N ASP A 52 -3.43 -0.95 0.23
CA ASP A 52 -2.65 0.22 0.64
C ASP A 52 -3.21 1.47 -0.07
N LEU A 53 -3.35 2.56 0.70
CA LEU A 53 -3.82 3.83 0.18
C LEU A 53 -2.72 4.48 -0.65
N ASN A 54 -2.99 4.71 -1.93
CA ASN A 54 -2.13 5.49 -2.81
C ASN A 54 -2.94 6.62 -3.45
N LEU A 55 -2.61 7.87 -3.07
CA LEU A 55 -3.20 9.09 -3.59
C LEU A 55 -2.16 9.93 -4.36
N SER A 56 -1.11 9.30 -4.86
CA SER A 56 -0.03 10.01 -5.56
C SER A 56 -0.51 10.73 -6.83
N ASP A 57 -1.53 10.20 -7.51
CA ASP A 57 -2.12 10.85 -8.68
C ASP A 57 -3.13 11.96 -8.31
N ARG A 58 -3.53 12.04 -7.04
CA ARG A 58 -4.47 13.04 -6.49
C ARG A 58 -3.77 14.18 -5.73
N ILE A 59 -2.44 14.24 -5.75
CA ILE A 59 -1.68 15.26 -5.01
C ILE A 59 -2.12 16.68 -5.34
N GLY A 60 -2.38 16.96 -6.60
CA GLY A 60 -2.88 18.28 -7.03
C GLY A 60 -4.21 18.65 -6.36
N GLU A 61 -5.16 17.75 -6.37
CA GLU A 61 -6.49 17.94 -5.74
C GLU A 61 -6.37 18.12 -4.23
N LEU A 62 -5.47 17.36 -3.59
CA LEU A 62 -5.20 17.49 -2.15
C LEU A 62 -4.60 18.86 -1.80
N ILE A 63 -3.66 19.36 -2.61
CA ILE A 63 -3.09 20.70 -2.43
C ILE A 63 -4.19 21.77 -2.60
N ASP A 64 -5.02 21.66 -3.64
CA ASP A 64 -6.11 22.59 -3.91
C ASP A 64 -7.17 22.57 -2.80
N ALA A 65 -7.34 21.44 -2.12
CA ALA A 65 -8.18 21.29 -0.93
C ALA A 65 -7.53 21.84 0.37
N GLY A 66 -6.31 22.39 0.29
CA GLY A 66 -5.61 23.01 1.42
C GLY A 66 -4.70 22.07 2.21
N ILE A 67 -4.42 20.85 1.71
CA ILE A 67 -3.47 19.95 2.35
C ILE A 67 -2.05 20.42 2.07
N THR A 68 -1.30 20.71 3.14
CA THR A 68 0.08 21.25 3.08
C THR A 68 1.15 20.26 3.53
N SER A 69 0.78 19.12 4.08
CA SER A 69 1.70 18.11 4.59
C SER A 69 1.17 16.71 4.34
N PHE A 70 2.04 15.82 3.87
CA PHE A 70 1.71 14.44 3.52
C PHE A 70 2.51 13.48 4.40
N LYS A 71 1.82 12.60 5.13
CA LYS A 71 2.44 11.57 5.95
C LYS A 71 2.47 10.26 5.19
N ILE A 72 3.67 9.70 5.02
CA ILE A 72 3.88 8.37 4.44
C ILE A 72 4.13 7.38 5.58
N GLU A 73 3.32 6.31 5.64
CA GLU A 73 3.51 5.24 6.61
C GLU A 73 4.52 4.21 6.07
N GLY A 74 5.60 3.98 6.84
CA GLY A 74 6.67 3.07 6.47
C GLY A 74 7.15 2.19 7.63
N ARG A 75 6.31 2.01 8.67
CA ARG A 75 6.69 1.20 9.82
C ARG A 75 7.03 -0.24 9.40
N LEU A 76 8.16 -0.75 9.89
CA LEU A 76 8.70 -2.07 9.55
C LEU A 76 8.98 -2.26 8.06
N LYS A 77 9.27 -1.18 7.34
CA LYS A 77 9.70 -1.21 5.96
C LYS A 77 11.21 -0.97 5.87
N ASP A 78 11.82 -1.58 4.87
CA ASP A 78 13.24 -1.43 4.58
C ASP A 78 13.57 -0.08 3.92
N VAL A 79 14.86 0.19 3.76
CA VAL A 79 15.35 1.43 3.17
C VAL A 79 14.96 1.54 1.70
N GLY A 80 14.89 0.42 0.96
CA GLY A 80 14.48 0.38 -0.44
C GLY A 80 13.04 0.87 -0.61
N TYR A 81 12.13 0.36 0.21
CA TYR A 81 10.74 0.84 0.25
C TYR A 81 10.68 2.36 0.51
N ILE A 82 11.40 2.84 1.53
CA ILE A 82 11.36 4.25 1.91
C ILE A 82 11.88 5.13 0.76
N LYS A 83 13.04 4.79 0.19
CA LYS A 83 13.61 5.52 -0.95
C LYS A 83 12.62 5.56 -2.13
N ASN A 84 12.05 4.42 -2.48
CA ASN A 84 11.16 4.29 -3.62
C ASN A 84 9.88 5.11 -3.44
N VAL A 85 9.16 4.91 -2.35
CA VAL A 85 7.88 5.57 -2.10
C VAL A 85 8.06 7.08 -1.88
N VAL A 86 9.06 7.50 -1.09
CA VAL A 86 9.30 8.93 -0.84
C VAL A 86 9.72 9.65 -2.11
N SER A 87 10.58 9.05 -2.94
CA SER A 87 10.99 9.63 -4.22
C SER A 87 9.80 9.75 -5.19
N HIS A 88 8.93 8.74 -5.23
CA HIS A 88 7.72 8.79 -6.05
C HIS A 88 6.82 9.96 -5.65
N TYR A 89 6.46 10.06 -4.37
CA TYR A 89 5.63 11.16 -3.88
C TYR A 89 6.32 12.53 -4.04
N ARG A 90 7.64 12.62 -3.86
CA ARG A 90 8.38 13.85 -4.10
C ARG A 90 8.24 14.33 -5.55
N GLN A 91 8.41 13.43 -6.52
CA GLN A 91 8.23 13.76 -7.94
C GLN A 91 6.79 14.19 -8.26
N ARG A 92 5.78 13.53 -7.65
CA ARG A 92 4.36 13.90 -7.84
C ARG A 92 4.06 15.29 -7.26
N ILE A 93 4.58 15.60 -6.08
CA ILE A 93 4.43 16.92 -5.45
C ILE A 93 5.12 18.00 -6.31
N ASP A 94 6.36 17.78 -6.74
CA ASP A 94 7.09 18.76 -7.55
C ASP A 94 6.37 19.05 -8.87
N ARG A 95 5.84 18.02 -9.52
CA ARG A 95 5.01 18.17 -10.73
C ARG A 95 3.73 18.95 -10.47
N ALA A 96 3.05 18.68 -9.36
CA ALA A 96 1.84 19.39 -8.99
C ALA A 96 2.10 20.86 -8.68
N LEU A 97 3.23 21.17 -8.01
CA LEU A 97 3.63 22.56 -7.69
C LEU A 97 4.03 23.35 -8.93
N ALA A 98 4.59 22.73 -9.95
CA ALA A 98 5.02 23.41 -11.18
C ALA A 98 3.88 24.17 -11.89
N SER A 99 2.64 23.72 -11.72
CA SER A 99 1.44 24.37 -12.27
C SER A 99 0.67 25.22 -11.25
N ARG A 100 1.24 25.49 -10.05
CA ARG A 100 0.56 26.19 -8.95
C ARG A 100 1.43 27.30 -8.37
N PRO A 101 1.48 28.49 -9.01
CA PRO A 101 2.41 29.55 -8.62
C PRO A 101 2.18 30.13 -7.21
N GLY A 102 0.98 29.86 -6.60
CA GLY A 102 0.69 30.25 -5.21
C GLY A 102 1.26 29.31 -4.15
N PHE A 103 1.91 28.21 -4.57
CA PHE A 103 2.47 27.21 -3.67
C PHE A 103 3.97 27.03 -3.94
N CYS A 104 4.70 26.72 -2.88
CA CYS A 104 6.13 26.41 -2.98
C CYS A 104 6.50 25.26 -2.03
N ARG A 105 7.68 24.71 -2.23
CA ARG A 105 8.26 23.73 -1.29
C ARG A 105 8.62 24.42 0.02
N SER A 106 8.34 23.75 1.13
CA SER A 106 8.80 24.22 2.45
C SER A 106 10.28 23.89 2.71
N SER A 107 10.83 22.93 1.98
CA SER A 107 12.23 22.51 2.11
C SER A 107 13.09 23.11 1.00
N VAL A 108 14.33 23.43 1.34
CA VAL A 108 15.39 23.74 0.38
C VAL A 108 16.08 22.44 -0.05
N GLY A 109 16.73 22.47 -1.18
CA GLY A 109 17.44 21.31 -1.73
C GLY A 109 16.59 20.52 -2.73
N GLU A 110 17.24 19.66 -3.47
CA GLU A 110 16.69 18.87 -4.55
C GLU A 110 17.02 17.40 -4.34
N SER A 111 16.01 16.53 -4.49
CA SER A 111 16.20 15.08 -4.45
C SER A 111 16.25 14.56 -5.89
N ARG A 112 17.36 13.96 -6.27
CA ARG A 112 17.56 13.34 -7.59
C ARG A 112 17.82 11.85 -7.39
N PRO A 113 16.76 10.99 -7.46
CA PRO A 113 16.98 9.56 -7.44
C PRO A 113 17.70 9.12 -8.72
N ASP A 114 18.60 8.15 -8.58
CA ASP A 114 19.30 7.48 -9.67
C ASP A 114 18.51 6.30 -10.29
N PHE A 115 17.24 6.19 -9.92
CA PHE A 115 16.32 5.16 -10.38
C PHE A 115 14.94 5.78 -10.67
N GLN A 116 14.09 5.05 -11.42
CA GLN A 116 12.70 5.42 -11.64
C GLN A 116 11.85 4.90 -10.48
N PRO A 117 11.28 5.79 -9.63
CA PRO A 117 10.46 5.36 -8.51
C PRO A 117 9.13 4.76 -8.95
N ASP A 118 8.83 3.57 -8.44
CA ASP A 118 7.59 2.85 -8.68
C ASP A 118 7.14 2.13 -7.40
N PRO A 119 6.14 2.65 -6.66
CA PRO A 119 5.65 2.03 -5.44
C PRO A 119 5.15 0.59 -5.62
N SER A 120 4.66 0.23 -6.80
CA SER A 120 4.14 -1.11 -7.09
C SER A 120 5.23 -2.18 -7.02
N LYS A 121 6.49 -1.80 -7.24
CA LYS A 121 7.68 -2.67 -7.12
C LYS A 121 8.22 -2.79 -5.69
N SER A 122 7.55 -2.19 -4.73
CA SER A 122 7.85 -2.30 -3.30
C SER A 122 6.75 -3.10 -2.60
N PHE A 123 6.81 -3.15 -1.26
CA PHE A 123 5.75 -3.80 -0.51
C PHE A 123 4.40 -3.14 -0.75
N THR A 124 3.46 -3.85 -1.36
CA THR A 124 2.07 -3.42 -1.52
C THR A 124 1.12 -4.62 -1.43
N ARG A 125 -0.08 -4.41 -0.86
CA ARG A 125 -1.20 -5.36 -0.84
C ARG A 125 -2.18 -5.14 -2.00
N GLY A 126 -1.69 -4.51 -3.04
CA GLY A 126 -2.48 -3.83 -4.05
C GLY A 126 -2.85 -2.44 -3.58
N GLU A 127 -3.00 -1.52 -4.50
CA GLU A 127 -3.27 -0.12 -4.22
C GLU A 127 -4.74 0.23 -4.42
N SER A 128 -5.20 1.25 -3.72
CA SER A 128 -6.51 1.86 -3.90
C SER A 128 -6.49 3.32 -3.48
N GLU A 129 -7.35 4.13 -4.08
CA GLU A 129 -7.62 5.50 -3.63
C GLU A 129 -8.62 5.52 -2.46
N TYR A 130 -9.00 4.35 -1.93
CA TYR A 130 -9.99 4.18 -0.89
C TYR A 130 -11.34 4.80 -1.29
N PHE A 131 -11.85 5.74 -0.52
CA PHE A 131 -13.13 6.42 -0.78
C PHE A 131 -12.95 7.88 -1.24
N PHE A 132 -11.86 8.17 -1.93
CA PHE A 132 -11.53 9.54 -2.36
C PHE A 132 -12.67 10.16 -3.19
N ASP A 133 -13.18 9.46 -4.19
CA ASP A 133 -14.31 9.89 -5.01
C ASP A 133 -15.65 9.25 -4.55
N GLY A 134 -15.76 8.92 -3.27
CA GLY A 134 -16.93 8.26 -2.71
C GLY A 134 -16.77 6.75 -2.56
N ARG A 135 -17.86 6.08 -2.17
CA ARG A 135 -17.83 4.67 -1.81
C ARG A 135 -17.64 3.78 -3.05
N ARG A 136 -16.58 2.99 -3.06
CA ARG A 136 -16.22 2.06 -4.15
C ARG A 136 -16.04 0.64 -3.64
N ALA A 137 -16.28 -0.34 -4.52
CA ALA A 137 -15.83 -1.71 -4.30
C ALA A 137 -14.31 -1.83 -4.49
N GLY A 138 -13.72 -2.95 -4.05
CA GLY A 138 -12.32 -3.26 -4.34
C GLY A 138 -11.29 -2.62 -3.41
N VAL A 139 -11.71 -2.03 -2.29
CA VAL A 139 -10.79 -1.47 -1.28
C VAL A 139 -10.12 -2.52 -0.39
N ALA A 140 -10.57 -3.77 -0.46
CA ALA A 140 -10.07 -4.85 0.37
C ALA A 140 -9.17 -5.81 -0.41
N SER A 141 -8.22 -6.42 0.30
CA SER A 141 -7.33 -7.49 -0.15
C SER A 141 -7.70 -8.76 0.60
N PHE A 142 -8.65 -9.54 0.06
CA PHE A 142 -9.23 -10.69 0.74
C PHE A 142 -8.34 -11.94 0.68
N ASP A 143 -7.45 -12.02 -0.29
CA ASP A 143 -6.67 -13.22 -0.57
C ASP A 143 -5.37 -13.29 0.22
N THR A 144 -4.73 -12.14 0.45
CA THR A 144 -3.47 -12.09 1.18
C THR A 144 -3.32 -10.80 1.99
N PRO A 145 -2.73 -10.88 3.19
CA PRO A 145 -2.31 -9.72 3.97
C PRO A 145 -0.86 -9.31 3.65
N LYS A 146 -0.18 -10.07 2.79
CA LYS A 146 1.22 -9.88 2.41
C LYS A 146 1.33 -9.00 1.17
N SER A 147 2.57 -8.73 0.75
CA SER A 147 2.83 -8.10 -0.54
C SER A 147 2.32 -8.98 -1.68
N VAL A 148 1.71 -8.35 -2.68
CA VAL A 148 1.28 -9.06 -3.89
C VAL A 148 2.39 -9.13 -4.93
N GLY A 149 3.42 -8.27 -4.82
CA GLY A 149 4.51 -8.19 -5.80
C GLY A 149 4.06 -7.72 -7.18
N GLU A 150 4.99 -7.73 -8.11
CA GLU A 150 4.75 -7.51 -9.54
C GLU A 150 4.51 -8.86 -10.23
N PHE A 151 3.57 -8.91 -11.18
CA PHE A 151 3.34 -10.12 -11.97
C PHE A 151 4.46 -10.28 -13.00
N VAL A 152 5.32 -11.28 -12.81
CA VAL A 152 6.47 -11.54 -13.70
C VAL A 152 6.21 -12.61 -14.74
N GLY A 153 5.15 -13.42 -14.61
CA GLY A 153 4.84 -14.44 -15.61
C GLY A 153 4.04 -15.61 -15.05
N ARG A 154 3.75 -16.57 -15.93
CA ARG A 154 3.10 -17.83 -15.57
C ARG A 154 4.14 -18.96 -15.56
N VAL A 155 3.99 -19.89 -14.63
CA VAL A 155 4.82 -21.09 -14.60
C VAL A 155 4.50 -21.95 -15.84
N ALA A 156 5.50 -22.15 -16.69
CA ALA A 156 5.39 -22.98 -17.89
C ALA A 156 5.70 -24.46 -17.58
N ARG A 157 6.67 -24.72 -16.71
CA ARG A 157 7.11 -26.08 -16.34
C ARG A 157 7.60 -26.09 -14.89
N VAL A 158 7.34 -27.19 -14.19
CA VAL A 158 7.91 -27.50 -12.89
C VAL A 158 8.76 -28.76 -13.01
N ASP A 159 9.98 -28.74 -12.44
CA ASP A 159 10.93 -29.86 -12.44
C ASP A 159 11.56 -29.94 -11.04
N GLY A 160 11.03 -30.82 -10.22
CA GLY A 160 11.41 -30.96 -8.83
C GLY A 160 11.23 -29.67 -8.02
N ARG A 161 12.34 -29.04 -7.62
CA ARG A 161 12.35 -27.76 -6.90
C ARG A 161 12.50 -26.54 -7.81
N ASN A 162 12.65 -26.76 -9.10
CA ASN A 162 12.83 -25.70 -10.09
C ASN A 162 11.55 -25.49 -10.88
N PHE A 163 11.35 -24.29 -11.37
CA PHE A 163 10.30 -23.98 -12.32
C PHE A 163 10.81 -23.04 -13.40
N THR A 164 10.14 -23.06 -14.55
CA THR A 164 10.41 -22.16 -15.67
C THR A 164 9.21 -21.25 -15.87
N LEU A 165 9.46 -19.95 -16.03
CA LEU A 165 8.43 -18.98 -16.39
C LEU A 165 8.23 -18.93 -17.90
N ALA A 166 7.00 -18.69 -18.32
CA ALA A 166 6.65 -18.44 -19.70
C ALA A 166 6.89 -16.96 -20.06
N GLY A 167 7.49 -16.71 -21.24
CA GLY A 167 7.74 -15.38 -21.77
C GLY A 167 8.98 -14.69 -21.22
N PRO A 168 9.28 -13.49 -21.70
CA PRO A 168 10.40 -12.69 -21.21
C PRO A 168 10.06 -12.14 -19.80
N HIS A 169 11.06 -12.15 -18.92
CA HIS A 169 10.96 -11.62 -17.57
C HIS A 169 12.31 -11.01 -17.17
N ASP A 170 12.24 -9.96 -16.37
CA ASP A 170 13.41 -9.25 -15.84
C ASP A 170 13.57 -9.62 -14.36
N LEU A 171 14.25 -10.74 -14.13
CA LEU A 171 14.57 -11.24 -12.79
C LEU A 171 16.07 -11.26 -12.61
N ALA A 172 16.50 -10.83 -11.42
CA ALA A 172 17.90 -10.84 -11.01
C ALA A 172 18.12 -11.77 -9.80
N PRO A 173 19.35 -12.25 -9.60
CA PRO A 173 19.71 -12.98 -8.39
C PRO A 173 19.45 -12.10 -7.14
N GLY A 174 18.64 -12.63 -6.21
CA GLY A 174 18.24 -11.93 -5.00
C GLY A 174 16.81 -11.38 -5.03
N ASP A 175 16.13 -11.43 -6.17
CA ASP A 175 14.70 -11.13 -6.22
C ASP A 175 13.92 -12.20 -5.44
N GLY A 176 12.95 -11.74 -4.64
CA GLY A 176 12.03 -12.62 -3.92
C GLY A 176 10.88 -13.05 -4.85
N ILE A 177 10.62 -14.34 -4.94
CA ILE A 177 9.53 -14.93 -5.73
C ILE A 177 8.53 -15.63 -4.80
#